data_81431478fc0db7af3f3afa12ca384852
#
_entry.id   81431478fc0db7af3f3afa12ca384852
#
_cell.length_a   1.000
_cell.length_b   1.000
_cell.length_c   1.000
_cell.angle_alpha   90.00
_cell.angle_beta   90.00
_cell.angle_gamma   90.00
#
_symmetry.space_group_name_H-M   'P 1'
#
loop_
_entity.id
_entity.type
_entity.pdbx_description
1 polymer ?
#
loop_
_entity_poly.entity_id
_entity_poly.type
_entity_poly.pdbx_seq_one_letter_code
_entity_poly.pdbx_strand_id
1 'polypeptide(L)'
;MPLSRLAAIKKLSWMVQADSFPELDSNALGELIDEHKRFISWEASTYYNVGDQITPTVPNGRVYSCLVAGTSGTSEPSFPQIGYAVGQNYPDGNPVAGISWGLTWIDVGFTNTETYDVRASAREGWMRKASICANLINTDDGSTKVDLNKLIEHCHKMASSYRSFGIL
;
A
#
# COMPACT_ATOMS: atom_id res chain seq x y z
N MET A 1 -10.00 8.36 -9.03
CA MET A 1 -10.48 7.27 -8.13
C MET A 1 -9.25 6.56 -7.58
N PRO A 2 -9.15 6.37 -6.26
CA PRO A 2 -8.08 5.57 -5.69
C PRO A 2 -8.17 4.14 -6.22
N LEU A 3 -7.00 3.54 -6.45
CA LEU A 3 -6.93 2.18 -6.96
C LEU A 3 -7.37 1.20 -5.87
N SER A 4 -8.25 0.26 -6.19
CA SER A 4 -8.47 -0.89 -5.33
C SER A 4 -7.17 -1.73 -5.28
N ARG A 5 -7.01 -2.56 -4.22
CA ARG A 5 -5.84 -3.44 -4.10
C ARG A 5 -5.65 -4.30 -5.36
N LEU A 6 -6.73 -4.87 -5.88
CA LEU A 6 -6.67 -5.69 -7.10
C LEU A 6 -6.24 -4.89 -8.33
N ALA A 7 -6.73 -3.65 -8.47
CA ALA A 7 -6.34 -2.77 -9.57
C ALA A 7 -4.87 -2.33 -9.42
N ALA A 8 -4.38 -2.12 -8.20
CA ALA A 8 -2.98 -1.81 -7.92
C ALA A 8 -2.06 -3.00 -8.27
N ILE A 9 -2.44 -4.22 -7.89
CA ILE A 9 -1.72 -5.45 -8.25
C ILE A 9 -1.66 -5.61 -9.77
N LYS A 10 -2.79 -5.43 -10.46
CA LYS A 10 -2.83 -5.49 -11.93
C LYS A 10 -1.91 -4.47 -12.60
N LYS A 11 -1.94 -3.22 -12.13
CA LYS A 11 -1.04 -2.17 -12.62
C LYS A 11 0.41 -2.50 -12.35
N LEU A 12 0.74 -3.00 -11.14
CA LEU A 12 2.08 -3.43 -10.78
C LEU A 12 2.58 -4.56 -11.67
N SER A 13 1.78 -5.61 -11.89
CA SER A 13 2.11 -6.74 -12.78
C SER A 13 2.59 -6.26 -14.15
N TRP A 14 1.88 -5.29 -14.73
CA TRP A 14 2.26 -4.67 -15.98
C TRP A 14 3.59 -3.90 -15.89
N MET A 15 3.76 -3.10 -14.83
CA MET A 15 4.95 -2.25 -14.66
C MET A 15 6.23 -3.05 -14.44
N VAL A 16 6.13 -4.22 -13.78
CA VAL A 16 7.28 -5.10 -13.52
C VAL A 16 7.37 -6.26 -14.52
N GLN A 17 6.47 -6.33 -15.51
CA GLN A 17 6.43 -7.45 -16.45
C GLN A 17 6.44 -8.78 -15.68
N ALA A 18 5.46 -8.98 -14.80
CA ALA A 18 5.47 -10.08 -13.82
C ALA A 18 5.62 -11.45 -14.47
N ASP A 19 5.00 -11.66 -15.64
CA ASP A 19 5.01 -12.92 -16.40
C ASP A 19 6.32 -13.15 -17.17
N SER A 20 7.25 -12.19 -17.17
CA SER A 20 8.57 -12.36 -17.81
C SER A 20 9.58 -12.88 -16.80
N PHE A 21 10.56 -13.64 -17.29
CA PHE A 21 11.63 -14.16 -16.43
C PHE A 21 12.51 -13.04 -15.83
N PRO A 22 12.88 -13.13 -14.55
CA PRO A 22 12.28 -14.02 -13.56
C PRO A 22 10.86 -13.60 -13.21
N GLU A 23 9.95 -14.57 -13.12
CA GLU A 23 8.53 -14.31 -12.83
C GLU A 23 8.33 -13.86 -11.38
N LEU A 24 7.33 -12.99 -11.19
CA LEU A 24 6.80 -12.64 -9.87
C LEU A 24 5.35 -13.11 -9.79
N ASP A 25 5.07 -14.03 -8.89
CA ASP A 25 3.73 -14.54 -8.69
C ASP A 25 2.78 -13.52 -8.06
N SER A 26 1.50 -13.86 -8.01
CA SER A 26 0.47 -12.98 -7.46
C SER A 26 0.66 -12.67 -5.96
N ASN A 27 1.29 -13.58 -5.21
CA ASN A 27 1.57 -13.38 -3.79
C ASN A 27 2.68 -12.34 -3.62
N ALA A 28 3.78 -12.48 -4.36
CA ALA A 28 4.88 -11.52 -4.37
C ALA A 28 4.41 -10.11 -4.78
N LEU A 29 3.53 -10.02 -5.79
CA LEU A 29 2.93 -8.74 -6.20
C LEU A 29 2.02 -8.17 -5.11
N GLY A 30 1.26 -9.03 -4.42
CA GLY A 30 0.40 -8.62 -3.31
C GLY A 30 1.22 -8.06 -2.13
N GLU A 31 2.29 -8.73 -1.75
CA GLU A 31 3.22 -8.27 -0.71
C GLU A 31 3.81 -6.90 -1.05
N LEU A 32 4.33 -6.74 -2.28
CA LEU A 32 4.90 -5.47 -2.74
C LEU A 32 3.90 -4.30 -2.68
N ILE A 33 2.64 -4.54 -3.00
CA ILE A 33 1.59 -3.51 -2.90
C ILE A 33 1.28 -3.20 -1.43
N ASP A 34 1.24 -4.20 -0.57
CA ASP A 34 0.92 -4.03 0.85
C ASP A 34 2.07 -3.36 1.63
N GLU A 35 3.33 -3.59 1.26
CA GLU A 35 4.51 -2.93 1.82
C GLU A 35 4.56 -1.41 1.50
N HIS A 36 3.95 -0.99 0.39
CA HIS A 36 3.95 0.40 -0.06
C HIS A 36 2.58 1.07 0.05
N LYS A 37 1.81 0.71 1.07
CA LYS A 37 0.60 1.47 1.42
C LYS A 37 0.97 2.87 1.88
N ARG A 38 0.25 3.87 1.38
CA ARG A 38 0.43 5.27 1.78
C ARG A 38 -0.34 5.64 3.03
N PHE A 39 -1.38 4.88 3.36
CA PHE A 39 -2.21 5.10 4.53
C PHE A 39 -2.26 3.84 5.39
N ILE A 40 -2.28 4.07 6.69
CA ILE A 40 -2.50 3.01 7.67
C ILE A 40 -3.95 2.55 7.52
N SER A 41 -4.18 1.23 7.43
CA SER A 41 -5.54 0.70 7.52
C SER A 41 -6.03 0.82 8.97
N TRP A 42 -7.34 0.98 9.16
CA TRP A 42 -7.91 0.90 10.50
C TRP A 42 -7.53 -0.42 11.19
N GLU A 43 -7.20 -0.34 12.46
CA GLU A 43 -6.87 -1.51 13.30
C GLU A 43 -7.68 -1.47 14.59
N ALA A 44 -8.14 -2.64 15.03
CA ALA A 44 -8.90 -2.78 16.26
C ALA A 44 -8.02 -2.55 17.49
N SER A 45 -8.61 -2.00 18.56
CA SER A 45 -7.96 -1.80 19.88
C SER A 45 -6.64 -1.03 19.81
N THR A 46 -6.49 -0.15 18.82
CA THR A 46 -5.30 0.66 18.55
C THR A 46 -5.54 2.10 18.94
N TYR A 47 -4.55 2.73 19.59
CA TYR A 47 -4.63 4.14 19.96
C TYR A 47 -4.25 5.04 18.78
N TYR A 48 -5.10 6.06 18.53
CA TYR A 48 -4.88 7.06 17.49
C TYR A 48 -4.84 8.46 18.07
N ASN A 49 -3.94 9.28 17.56
CA ASN A 49 -3.82 10.69 17.92
C ASN A 49 -4.65 11.55 16.98
N VAL A 50 -5.01 12.76 17.45
CA VAL A 50 -5.66 13.75 16.58
C VAL A 50 -4.79 14.03 15.37
N GLY A 51 -5.40 13.94 14.18
CA GLY A 51 -4.72 14.15 12.90
C GLY A 51 -4.19 12.88 12.23
N ASP A 52 -4.15 11.73 12.93
CA ASP A 52 -3.82 10.45 12.29
C ASP A 52 -4.82 10.15 11.17
N GLN A 53 -4.33 9.66 10.05
CA GLN A 53 -5.16 9.37 8.89
C GLN A 53 -5.18 7.87 8.59
N ILE A 54 -6.38 7.35 8.37
CA ILE A 54 -6.61 5.94 8.05
C ILE A 54 -7.45 5.78 6.79
N THR A 55 -7.38 4.58 6.23
CA THR A 55 -8.37 4.05 5.28
C THR A 55 -9.11 2.89 5.93
N PRO A 56 -10.37 2.62 5.55
CA PRO A 56 -11.05 1.40 5.95
C PRO A 56 -10.26 0.15 5.56
N THR A 57 -10.46 -0.94 6.30
CA THR A 57 -9.86 -2.26 5.97
C THR A 57 -10.29 -2.74 4.58
N VAL A 58 -11.54 -2.45 4.20
CA VAL A 58 -11.99 -2.55 2.82
C VAL A 58 -11.99 -1.15 2.22
N PRO A 59 -11.01 -0.81 1.36
CA PRO A 59 -10.86 0.53 0.83
C PRO A 59 -12.09 1.00 0.07
N ASN A 60 -12.68 2.11 0.51
CA ASN A 60 -13.82 2.77 -0.15
C ASN A 60 -13.41 4.03 -0.94
N GLY A 61 -12.11 4.27 -1.05
CA GLY A 61 -11.55 5.43 -1.74
C GLY A 61 -11.52 6.70 -0.92
N ARG A 62 -11.86 6.65 0.35
CA ARG A 62 -11.89 7.79 1.26
C ARG A 62 -10.81 7.65 2.33
N VAL A 63 -10.40 8.78 2.86
CA VAL A 63 -9.51 8.87 4.02
C VAL A 63 -10.28 9.49 5.17
N TYR A 64 -10.04 8.98 6.34
CA TYR A 64 -10.62 9.47 7.59
C TYR A 64 -9.50 9.98 8.48
N SER A 65 -9.67 11.17 9.05
CA SER A 65 -8.73 11.73 10.00
C SER A 65 -9.30 11.62 11.42
N CYS A 66 -8.44 11.30 12.36
CA CYS A 66 -8.79 11.26 13.76
C CYS A 66 -9.11 12.69 14.26
N LEU A 67 -10.35 12.95 14.63
CA LEU A 67 -10.82 14.22 15.17
C LEU A 67 -10.68 14.27 16.69
N VAL A 68 -10.98 13.15 17.35
CA VAL A 68 -10.86 12.98 18.80
C VAL A 68 -9.99 11.77 19.07
N ALA A 69 -8.85 11.98 19.73
CA ALA A 69 -7.91 10.91 20.06
C ALA A 69 -8.53 9.87 20.99
N GLY A 70 -8.14 8.62 20.81
CA GLY A 70 -8.62 7.52 21.63
C GLY A 70 -8.24 6.16 21.09
N THR A 71 -8.74 5.11 21.74
CA THR A 71 -8.54 3.73 21.32
C THR A 71 -9.73 3.28 20.48
N SER A 72 -9.46 2.71 19.30
CA SER A 72 -10.48 2.15 18.42
C SER A 72 -11.22 0.98 19.07
N GLY A 73 -12.43 0.74 18.62
CA GLY A 73 -13.23 -0.40 19.05
C GLY A 73 -12.63 -1.74 18.63
N THR A 74 -13.33 -2.81 19.00
CA THR A 74 -12.99 -4.17 18.55
C THR A 74 -13.55 -4.47 17.16
N SER A 75 -14.45 -3.61 16.66
CA SER A 75 -15.05 -3.70 15.33
C SER A 75 -14.90 -2.38 14.61
N GLU A 76 -14.59 -2.45 13.32
CA GLU A 76 -14.45 -1.27 12.48
C GLU A 76 -15.77 -0.51 12.38
N PRO A 77 -15.76 0.85 12.45
CA PRO A 77 -16.95 1.66 12.19
C PRO A 77 -17.49 1.40 10.78
N SER A 78 -18.81 1.51 10.63
CA SER A 78 -19.43 1.38 9.31
C SER A 78 -19.10 2.59 8.44
N PHE A 79 -17.93 2.56 7.80
CA PHE A 79 -17.53 3.58 6.83
C PHE A 79 -18.33 3.41 5.53
N PRO A 80 -19.02 4.43 5.04
CA PRO A 80 -19.89 4.30 3.89
C PRO A 80 -19.12 4.05 2.59
N GLN A 81 -19.69 3.23 1.73
CA GLN A 81 -19.11 2.88 0.44
C GLN A 81 -19.38 3.90 -0.67
N ILE A 82 -20.47 4.67 -0.57
CA ILE A 82 -20.94 5.60 -1.62
C ILE A 82 -21.68 6.79 -0.99
N GLY A 83 -21.44 8.00 -1.51
CA GLY A 83 -22.41 9.11 -1.47
C GLY A 83 -22.44 10.00 -0.23
N TYR A 84 -21.37 10.08 0.57
CA TYR A 84 -21.36 10.89 1.80
C TYR A 84 -20.51 12.15 1.69
N ALA A 85 -20.90 13.16 2.47
CA ALA A 85 -20.26 14.46 2.46
C ALA A 85 -18.97 14.48 3.30
N VAL A 86 -17.96 15.16 2.79
CA VAL A 86 -16.76 15.53 3.56
C VAL A 86 -17.20 16.22 4.86
N GLY A 87 -16.56 15.88 5.97
CA GLY A 87 -16.87 16.47 7.28
C GLY A 87 -17.84 15.65 8.13
N GLN A 88 -18.32 14.49 7.66
CA GLN A 88 -19.13 13.60 8.48
C GLN A 88 -18.28 12.86 9.51
N ASN A 89 -18.80 12.77 10.73
CA ASN A 89 -18.14 12.13 11.87
C ASN A 89 -18.58 10.69 12.04
N TYR A 90 -17.62 9.82 12.36
CA TYR A 90 -17.84 8.40 12.63
C TYR A 90 -17.26 8.07 14.01
N PRO A 91 -18.12 7.83 15.02
CA PRO A 91 -17.66 7.43 16.34
C PRO A 91 -17.08 6.01 16.28
N ASP A 92 -15.99 5.80 17.03
CA ASP A 92 -15.27 4.53 17.13
C ASP A 92 -14.88 4.30 18.59
N GLY A 93 -14.84 3.05 19.00
CA GLY A 93 -14.48 2.68 20.36
C GLY A 93 -15.62 2.83 21.38
N ASN A 94 -15.34 2.40 22.61
CA ASN A 94 -16.27 2.53 23.70
C ASN A 94 -16.25 3.96 24.25
N PRO A 95 -17.41 4.60 24.46
CA PRO A 95 -17.46 5.89 25.12
C PRO A 95 -16.85 5.76 26.52
N VAL A 96 -15.89 6.61 26.84
CA VAL A 96 -15.36 6.72 28.19
C VAL A 96 -16.47 7.26 29.11
N ALA A 97 -16.67 6.65 30.27
CA ALA A 97 -17.72 7.06 31.19
C ALA A 97 -17.65 8.59 31.49
N GLY A 98 -18.70 9.31 31.14
CA GLY A 98 -18.81 10.77 31.32
C GLY A 98 -18.41 11.64 30.12
N ILE A 99 -17.87 11.04 29.04
CA ILE A 99 -17.59 11.74 27.77
C ILE A 99 -18.42 11.05 26.67
N SER A 100 -19.31 11.79 26.05
CA SER A 100 -20.25 11.24 25.05
C SER A 100 -19.58 10.71 23.77
N TRP A 101 -18.26 10.89 23.59
CA TRP A 101 -17.53 10.60 22.39
C TRP A 101 -16.19 9.95 22.72
N GLY A 102 -15.99 8.71 22.32
CA GLY A 102 -14.69 8.06 22.24
C GLY A 102 -13.91 8.57 21.03
N LEU A 103 -12.98 7.77 20.54
CA LEU A 103 -12.31 8.01 19.26
C LEU A 103 -13.35 8.37 18.19
N THR A 104 -13.10 9.44 17.46
CA THR A 104 -14.00 9.92 16.40
C THR A 104 -13.21 10.18 15.13
N TRP A 105 -13.67 9.63 14.04
CA TRP A 105 -13.15 9.87 12.71
C TRP A 105 -13.97 10.92 11.98
N ILE A 106 -13.31 11.78 11.24
CA ILE A 106 -13.94 12.72 10.30
C ILE A 106 -13.56 12.35 8.89
N ASP A 107 -14.53 12.27 8.00
CA ASP A 107 -14.30 12.08 6.58
C ASP A 107 -13.63 13.32 5.97
N VAL A 108 -12.40 13.18 5.50
CA VAL A 108 -11.65 14.26 4.85
C VAL A 108 -11.75 14.23 3.34
N GLY A 109 -12.55 13.32 2.81
CA GLY A 109 -12.86 13.24 1.39
C GLY A 109 -12.12 12.15 0.65
N PHE A 110 -12.27 12.21 -0.67
CA PHE A 110 -11.50 11.33 -1.54
C PHE A 110 -10.05 11.77 -1.54
N THR A 111 -9.16 10.82 -1.37
CA THR A 111 -7.77 11.14 -1.62
C THR A 111 -7.57 11.20 -3.14
N ASN A 112 -7.05 12.32 -3.62
CA ASN A 112 -6.41 12.37 -4.94
C ASN A 112 -5.07 11.60 -4.91
N THR A 113 -4.64 11.16 -3.75
CA THR A 113 -3.44 10.40 -3.51
C THR A 113 -3.77 8.93 -3.67
N GLU A 114 -3.04 8.24 -4.50
CA GLU A 114 -3.19 6.78 -4.65
C GLU A 114 -2.98 6.10 -3.29
N THR A 115 -3.87 5.20 -2.91
CA THR A 115 -3.82 4.43 -1.65
C THR A 115 -2.54 3.58 -1.56
N TYR A 116 -1.97 3.24 -2.73
CA TYR A 116 -0.75 2.45 -2.87
C TYR A 116 0.27 3.22 -3.70
N ASP A 117 1.53 3.21 -3.27
CA ASP A 117 2.63 3.70 -4.09
C ASP A 117 3.08 2.62 -5.08
N VAL A 118 2.33 2.46 -6.15
CA VAL A 118 2.61 1.46 -7.18
C VAL A 118 3.98 1.69 -7.84
N ARG A 119 4.51 2.92 -7.83
CA ARG A 119 5.85 3.20 -8.35
C ARG A 119 6.95 2.68 -7.41
N ALA A 120 6.80 2.89 -6.11
CA ALA A 120 7.69 2.31 -5.11
C ALA A 120 7.64 0.78 -5.16
N SER A 121 6.44 0.19 -5.24
CA SER A 121 6.25 -1.25 -5.45
C SER A 121 6.92 -1.75 -6.73
N ALA A 122 6.83 -1.01 -7.84
CA ALA A 122 7.47 -1.39 -9.09
C ALA A 122 9.00 -1.36 -8.99
N ARG A 123 9.55 -0.34 -8.32
CA ARG A 123 10.99 -0.28 -8.05
C ARG A 123 11.45 -1.51 -7.28
N GLU A 124 10.75 -1.83 -6.21
CA GLU A 124 11.05 -3.00 -5.37
C GLU A 124 10.90 -4.31 -6.14
N GLY A 125 9.85 -4.44 -6.95
CA GLY A 125 9.62 -5.61 -7.82
C GLY A 125 10.79 -5.86 -8.78
N TRP A 126 11.33 -4.82 -9.40
CA TRP A 126 12.52 -4.95 -10.25
C TRP A 126 13.77 -5.32 -9.44
N MET A 127 13.91 -4.84 -8.21
CA MET A 127 15.00 -5.23 -7.32
C MET A 127 14.88 -6.70 -6.89
N ARG A 128 13.68 -7.19 -6.61
CA ARG A 128 13.44 -8.62 -6.31
C ARG A 128 13.80 -9.49 -7.52
N LYS A 129 13.44 -9.09 -8.74
CA LYS A 129 13.86 -9.77 -9.98
C LYS A 129 15.38 -9.83 -10.13
N ALA A 130 16.08 -8.73 -9.87
CA ALA A 130 17.53 -8.70 -9.88
C ALA A 130 18.14 -9.68 -8.86
N SER A 131 17.58 -9.74 -7.65
CA SER A 131 18.02 -10.66 -6.59
C SER A 131 17.83 -12.14 -6.98
N ILE A 132 16.70 -12.48 -7.61
CA ILE A 132 16.44 -13.84 -8.12
C ILE A 132 17.52 -14.23 -9.14
N CYS A 133 17.83 -13.35 -10.10
CA CYS A 133 18.88 -13.59 -11.09
C CYS A 133 20.26 -13.76 -10.44
N ALA A 134 20.59 -12.93 -9.44
CA ALA A 134 21.85 -13.02 -8.71
C ALA A 134 22.00 -14.36 -7.96
N ASN A 135 20.92 -14.85 -7.37
CA ASN A 135 20.91 -16.17 -6.70
C ASN A 135 21.11 -17.31 -7.69
N LEU A 136 20.52 -17.22 -8.89
CA LEU A 136 20.70 -18.22 -9.93
C LEU A 136 22.16 -18.27 -10.43
N ILE A 137 22.84 -17.13 -10.57
CA ILE A 137 24.27 -17.10 -10.94
C ILE A 137 25.12 -17.86 -9.92
N ASN A 138 24.80 -17.79 -8.65
CA ASN A 138 25.56 -18.46 -7.60
C ASN A 138 25.35 -19.98 -7.59
N THR A 139 24.32 -20.49 -8.25
CA THR A 139 23.99 -21.91 -8.29
C THR A 139 24.34 -22.58 -9.63
N ASP A 140 24.69 -21.80 -10.66
CA ASP A 140 24.94 -22.29 -12.01
C ASP A 140 26.44 -22.42 -12.33
N ASP A 141 26.82 -23.46 -13.12
CA ASP A 141 28.19 -23.87 -13.41
C ASP A 141 28.86 -23.18 -14.61
N GLY A 142 28.25 -22.11 -15.15
CA GLY A 142 29.03 -21.21 -16.00
C GLY A 142 28.49 -20.79 -17.36
N SER A 143 27.59 -21.50 -18.01
CA SER A 143 27.17 -21.18 -19.39
C SER A 143 26.11 -20.06 -19.47
N THR A 144 25.34 -19.89 -18.44
CA THR A 144 24.20 -18.93 -18.38
C THR A 144 24.53 -17.60 -17.75
N LYS A 145 25.73 -17.45 -17.13
CA LYS A 145 26.13 -16.27 -16.34
C LYS A 145 26.07 -14.93 -17.08
N VAL A 146 26.45 -14.93 -18.36
CA VAL A 146 26.54 -13.67 -19.12
C VAL A 146 25.17 -13.05 -19.37
N ASP A 147 24.16 -13.86 -19.64
CA ASP A 147 22.82 -13.38 -19.92
C ASP A 147 22.10 -12.95 -18.63
N LEU A 148 22.32 -13.65 -17.53
CA LEU A 148 21.79 -13.28 -16.22
C LEU A 148 22.38 -11.95 -15.72
N ASN A 149 23.66 -11.67 -15.92
CA ASN A 149 24.26 -10.38 -15.58
C ASN A 149 23.62 -9.23 -16.35
N LYS A 150 23.39 -9.39 -17.66
CA LYS A 150 22.66 -8.38 -18.46
C LYS A 150 21.24 -8.16 -17.96
N LEU A 151 20.58 -9.23 -17.53
CA LEU A 151 19.23 -9.16 -16.98
C LEU A 151 19.22 -8.41 -15.62
N ILE A 152 20.20 -8.65 -14.76
CA ILE A 152 20.38 -7.90 -13.51
C ILE A 152 20.56 -6.41 -13.80
N GLU A 153 21.45 -6.06 -14.74
CA GLU A 153 21.67 -4.67 -15.14
C GLU A 153 20.38 -4.03 -15.67
N HIS A 154 19.61 -4.77 -16.49
CA HIS A 154 18.29 -4.33 -16.95
C HIS A 154 17.34 -4.09 -15.80
N CYS A 155 17.24 -5.01 -14.83
CA CYS A 155 16.39 -4.85 -13.66
C CYS A 155 16.76 -3.60 -12.83
N HIS A 156 18.05 -3.35 -12.60
CA HIS A 156 18.52 -2.15 -11.92
C HIS A 156 18.20 -0.87 -12.68
N LYS A 157 18.34 -0.87 -14.00
CA LYS A 157 17.95 0.26 -14.86
C LYS A 157 16.45 0.53 -14.75
N MET A 158 15.63 -0.50 -14.81
CA MET A 158 14.18 -0.39 -14.65
C MET A 158 13.81 0.11 -13.25
N ALA A 159 14.39 -0.43 -12.20
CA ALA A 159 14.17 0.05 -10.83
C ALA A 159 14.51 1.54 -10.68
N SER A 160 15.59 1.99 -11.32
CA SER A 160 16.00 3.39 -11.30
C SER A 160 15.02 4.32 -11.99
N SER A 161 14.28 3.84 -13.01
CA SER A 161 13.26 4.63 -13.73
C SER A 161 12.03 4.92 -12.87
N TYR A 162 11.82 4.15 -11.80
CA TYR A 162 10.71 4.33 -10.84
C TYR A 162 11.11 5.08 -9.57
N ARG A 163 12.25 5.77 -9.55
CA ARG A 163 12.58 6.64 -8.40
C ARG A 163 11.45 7.63 -8.16
N SER A 164 10.93 7.63 -6.94
CA SER A 164 10.00 8.68 -6.52
C SER A 164 10.73 10.01 -6.60
N PHE A 165 10.15 10.98 -7.28
CA PHE A 165 10.55 12.36 -7.10
C PHE A 165 10.17 12.70 -5.66
N GLY A 166 11.17 12.82 -4.77
CA GLY A 166 10.95 13.33 -3.44
C GLY A 166 10.25 14.68 -3.58
N ILE A 167 9.11 14.80 -2.93
CA ILE A 167 8.51 16.10 -2.68
C ILE A 167 9.49 16.80 -1.72
N LEU A 168 10.18 17.82 -2.23
CA LEU A 168 10.91 18.78 -1.43
C LEU A 168 9.94 19.64 -0.65
#